data_9836736daec5e94d1080ce9f4ff51663
#
_entry.id   9836736daec5e94d1080ce9f4ff51663
#
_cell.length_a   1.000
_cell.length_b   1.000
_cell.length_c   1.000
_cell.angle_alpha   90.00
_cell.angle_beta   90.00
_cell.angle_gamma   90.00
#
_symmetry.space_group_name_H-M   'P 1'
#
loop_
_entity.id
_entity.type
_entity.pdbx_description
1 polymer ?
#
loop_
_entity_poly.entity_id
_entity_poly.type
_entity_poly.pdbx_seq_one_letter_code
_entity_poly.pdbx_strand_id
1 'polypeptide(L)'
;RDRDKFFHLGDVNITLKKEGATDWQKYSSSTKRVDVKPLAHKKSLAAANMSAALGDIPLEVNRYWQNVNGDLVLKFEIKNTTQTNYEIGGLGIPMIFNNNLDWKNLDTAHMDNVFFDPYIGKDAGYLQVNRLHGNGPSLLVLPHENAGFEAYNPLNSDPTPRSITFEGFHEWVIHSKAYAETEWKGVEQWNTPTSTVLKPGESKSFAVRMVLAPNIKEIENELIRQQRPVAVGVSGYI
;
A
#
# COMPACT_ATOMS: atom_id res chain seq x y z
N ARG A 1 -22.64 5.55 8.60
CA ARG A 1 -21.70 4.47 8.22
C ARG A 1 -20.70 4.27 9.34
N ASP A 2 -20.54 3.03 9.75
CA ASP A 2 -19.57 2.61 10.74
C ASP A 2 -18.18 2.62 10.07
N ARG A 3 -17.52 3.78 10.10
CA ARG A 3 -16.22 4.01 9.42
C ARG A 3 -15.11 3.09 9.95
N ASP A 4 -15.28 2.54 11.15
CA ASP A 4 -14.29 1.71 11.81
C ASP A 4 -14.21 0.29 11.23
N LYS A 5 -15.13 -0.09 10.35
CA LYS A 5 -15.14 -1.41 9.69
C LYS A 5 -14.41 -1.47 8.36
N PHE A 6 -13.92 -0.34 7.85
CA PHE A 6 -13.26 -0.26 6.56
C PHE A 6 -11.74 -0.09 6.71
N PHE A 7 -11.02 -0.40 5.63
CA PHE A 7 -9.60 -0.10 5.54
C PHE A 7 -9.34 1.40 5.65
N HIS A 8 -8.23 1.75 6.27
CA HIS A 8 -7.77 3.13 6.35
C HIS A 8 -6.37 3.26 5.73
N LEU A 9 -6.04 4.46 5.25
CA LEU A 9 -4.66 4.77 4.90
C LEU A 9 -3.77 4.64 6.14
N GLY A 10 -2.74 3.80 6.05
CA GLY A 10 -1.90 3.44 7.19
C GLY A 10 -2.25 2.10 7.85
N ASP A 11 -3.23 1.36 7.32
CA ASP A 11 -3.39 -0.06 7.59
C ASP A 11 -2.31 -0.87 6.84
N VAL A 12 -2.16 -2.12 7.24
CA VAL A 12 -1.23 -3.07 6.61
C VAL A 12 -1.82 -4.47 6.62
N ASN A 13 -1.61 -5.19 5.52
CA ASN A 13 -1.94 -6.60 5.36
C ASN A 13 -0.63 -7.39 5.22
N ILE A 14 -0.48 -8.45 6.02
CA ILE A 14 0.73 -9.25 6.06
C ILE A 14 0.36 -10.73 5.94
N THR A 15 1.01 -11.44 5.04
CA THR A 15 0.85 -12.89 4.89
C THR A 15 2.18 -13.56 5.20
N LEU A 16 2.19 -14.37 6.24
CA LEU A 16 3.39 -15.01 6.81
C LEU A 16 3.37 -16.52 6.66
N LYS A 17 4.55 -17.08 6.56
CA LYS A 17 4.77 -18.52 6.70
C LYS A 17 5.93 -18.78 7.66
N LYS A 18 5.67 -19.56 8.70
CA LYS A 18 6.72 -20.00 9.63
C LYS A 18 7.60 -21.04 8.96
N GLU A 19 8.90 -21.02 9.22
CA GLU A 19 9.82 -22.06 8.77
C GLU A 19 9.30 -23.46 9.09
N GLY A 20 9.30 -24.35 8.07
CA GLY A 20 8.76 -25.71 8.19
C GLY A 20 7.23 -25.82 8.08
N ALA A 21 6.49 -24.72 8.01
CA ALA A 21 5.06 -24.74 7.75
C ALA A 21 4.75 -24.82 6.25
N THR A 22 3.59 -25.40 5.92
CA THR A 22 3.07 -25.49 4.54
C THR A 22 2.20 -24.31 4.19
N ASP A 23 1.47 -23.77 5.16
CA ASP A 23 0.36 -22.84 4.93
C ASP A 23 0.74 -21.40 5.25
N TRP A 24 0.23 -20.49 4.41
CA TRP A 24 0.29 -19.06 4.64
C TRP A 24 -0.78 -18.61 5.63
N GLN A 25 -0.40 -17.76 6.57
CA GLN A 25 -1.30 -17.15 7.54
C GLN A 25 -1.45 -15.65 7.26
N LYS A 26 -2.70 -15.18 7.19
CA LYS A 26 -3.05 -13.79 6.85
C LYS A 26 -3.35 -12.97 8.10
N TYR A 27 -2.81 -11.78 8.15
CA TYR A 27 -3.01 -10.79 9.21
C TYR A 27 -3.38 -9.45 8.58
N SER A 28 -4.39 -8.79 9.12
CA SER A 28 -4.82 -7.47 8.65
C SER A 28 -5.10 -6.55 9.82
N SER A 29 -4.57 -5.36 9.79
CA SER A 29 -4.86 -4.34 10.82
C SER A 29 -6.26 -3.75 10.72
N SER A 30 -7.00 -4.03 9.63
CA SER A 30 -8.38 -3.61 9.45
C SER A 30 -9.39 -4.54 10.12
N THR A 31 -9.02 -5.79 10.40
CA THR A 31 -9.94 -6.82 10.92
C THR A 31 -10.44 -6.50 12.33
N LYS A 32 -9.56 -5.94 13.15
CA LYS A 32 -9.87 -5.59 14.53
C LYS A 32 -9.40 -4.17 14.83
N ARG A 33 -10.35 -3.26 15.05
CA ARG A 33 -10.04 -1.91 15.49
C ARG A 33 -9.80 -1.90 17.00
N VAL A 34 -8.55 -1.75 17.38
CA VAL A 34 -8.10 -1.64 18.76
C VAL A 34 -7.17 -0.45 18.89
N ASP A 35 -7.03 0.07 20.09
CA ASP A 35 -6.06 1.11 20.37
C ASP A 35 -4.66 0.60 20.11
N VAL A 36 -3.93 1.33 19.29
CA VAL A 36 -2.53 1.05 19.00
C VAL A 36 -1.64 1.71 20.05
N LYS A 37 -0.54 1.07 20.41
CA LYS A 37 0.41 1.62 21.38
C LYS A 37 1.26 2.71 20.74
N PRO A 38 1.14 3.99 21.16
CA PRO A 38 2.01 5.04 20.66
C PRO A 38 3.48 4.76 20.94
N LEU A 39 4.33 5.14 20.00
CA LEU A 39 5.79 5.06 20.10
C LEU A 39 6.39 6.46 20.12
N ALA A 40 7.32 6.70 21.05
CA ALA A 40 8.11 7.92 21.06
C ALA A 40 9.22 7.80 20.01
N HIS A 41 9.06 8.54 18.89
CA HIS A 41 10.05 8.58 17.83
C HIS A 41 10.27 10.02 17.35
N LYS A 42 11.46 10.61 17.67
CA LYS A 42 11.75 12.04 17.50
C LYS A 42 11.67 12.54 16.04
N LYS A 43 11.82 11.64 15.06
CA LYS A 43 11.81 11.98 13.62
C LYS A 43 10.48 11.68 12.94
N SER A 44 9.45 11.25 13.67
CA SER A 44 8.14 10.93 13.11
C SER A 44 7.10 11.95 13.54
N LEU A 45 6.17 12.25 12.64
CA LEU A 45 4.95 13.01 12.92
C LEU A 45 4.03 12.20 13.84
N ALA A 46 3.96 10.89 13.60
CA ALA A 46 3.27 9.93 14.46
C ALA A 46 3.93 8.57 14.33
N ALA A 47 3.95 7.79 15.42
CA ALA A 47 4.43 6.42 15.43
C ALA A 47 3.62 5.55 16.36
N ALA A 48 3.39 4.30 15.99
CA ALA A 48 2.65 3.36 16.79
C ALA A 48 3.08 1.91 16.54
N ASN A 49 3.04 1.08 17.57
CA ASN A 49 3.11 -0.36 17.43
C ASN A 49 1.73 -0.89 17.02
N MET A 50 1.69 -1.60 15.89
CA MET A 50 0.48 -2.10 15.24
C MET A 50 0.18 -3.57 15.58
N SER A 51 1.05 -4.26 16.33
CA SER A 51 0.95 -5.71 16.52
C SER A 51 -0.40 -6.13 17.11
N ALA A 52 -0.95 -5.36 18.06
CA ALA A 52 -2.27 -5.64 18.64
C ALA A 52 -3.42 -5.56 17.62
N ALA A 53 -3.32 -4.67 16.63
CA ALA A 53 -4.31 -4.55 15.56
C ALA A 53 -4.21 -5.69 14.53
N LEU A 54 -3.07 -6.38 14.48
CA LEU A 54 -2.83 -7.55 13.64
C LEU A 54 -3.16 -8.87 14.34
N GLY A 55 -3.79 -8.82 15.52
CA GLY A 55 -4.17 -10.01 16.29
C GLY A 55 -2.97 -10.78 16.82
N ASP A 56 -2.93 -12.08 16.57
CA ASP A 56 -1.87 -12.96 17.10
C ASP A 56 -0.64 -13.04 16.19
N ILE A 57 -0.33 -11.95 15.47
CA ILE A 57 0.86 -11.91 14.62
C ILE A 57 2.12 -12.15 15.44
N PRO A 58 3.00 -13.12 15.04
CA PRO A 58 4.18 -13.45 15.82
C PRO A 58 5.33 -12.42 15.72
N LEU A 59 5.18 -11.43 14.84
CA LEU A 59 6.18 -10.41 14.58
C LEU A 59 5.79 -9.08 15.25
N GLU A 60 6.77 -8.27 15.58
CA GLU A 60 6.53 -6.89 15.97
C GLU A 60 6.38 -6.02 14.72
N VAL A 61 5.31 -5.24 14.65
CA VAL A 61 5.02 -4.35 13.52
C VAL A 61 4.85 -2.93 14.03
N ASN A 62 5.72 -2.04 13.58
CA ASN A 62 5.70 -0.62 13.92
C ASN A 62 5.39 0.22 12.70
N ARG A 63 4.49 1.19 12.83
CA ARG A 63 4.13 2.15 11.79
C ARG A 63 4.67 3.53 12.15
N TYR A 64 5.21 4.21 11.14
CA TYR A 64 5.71 5.58 11.26
C TYR A 64 5.12 6.44 10.14
N TRP A 65 4.65 7.62 10.51
CA TRP A 65 4.37 8.71 9.61
C TRP A 65 5.51 9.72 9.75
N GLN A 66 6.21 10.01 8.66
CA GLN A 66 7.41 10.85 8.68
C GLN A 66 7.29 11.98 7.68
N ASN A 67 7.93 13.11 7.98
CA ASN A 67 8.22 14.13 6.99
C ASN A 67 9.66 13.94 6.53
N VAL A 68 9.85 13.74 5.24
CA VAL A 68 11.18 13.59 4.62
C VAL A 68 11.30 14.64 3.52
N ASN A 69 12.03 15.71 3.81
CA ASN A 69 12.23 16.83 2.89
C ASN A 69 10.93 17.49 2.38
N GLY A 70 9.90 17.54 3.20
CA GLY A 70 8.60 18.11 2.85
C GLY A 70 7.56 17.08 2.41
N ASP A 71 7.96 15.87 2.05
CA ASP A 71 7.05 14.81 1.63
C ASP A 71 6.63 13.92 2.79
N LEU A 72 5.43 13.37 2.69
CA LEU A 72 4.90 12.44 3.68
C LEU A 72 5.34 11.02 3.35
N VAL A 73 5.94 10.33 4.31
CA VAL A 73 6.35 8.93 4.20
C VAL A 73 5.55 8.09 5.19
N LEU A 74 4.90 7.05 4.69
CA LEU A 74 4.30 5.99 5.48
C LEU A 74 5.27 4.80 5.47
N LYS A 75 5.77 4.44 6.65
CA LYS A 75 6.76 3.39 6.85
C LYS A 75 6.25 2.35 7.83
N PHE A 76 6.46 1.09 7.49
CA PHE A 76 6.32 -0.05 8.39
C PHE A 76 7.67 -0.69 8.63
N GLU A 77 8.00 -0.92 9.89
CA GLU A 77 9.14 -1.73 10.32
C GLU A 77 8.62 -3.02 10.92
N ILE A 78 9.04 -4.15 10.36
CA ILE A 78 8.62 -5.48 10.80
C ILE A 78 9.84 -6.19 11.37
N LYS A 79 9.73 -6.59 12.63
CA LYS A 79 10.82 -7.25 13.38
C LYS A 79 10.41 -8.65 13.82
N ASN A 80 11.27 -9.60 13.58
CA ASN A 80 11.12 -10.94 14.12
C ASN A 80 11.66 -11.01 15.56
N THR A 81 10.76 -11.06 16.52
CA THR A 81 11.10 -11.20 17.96
C THR A 81 11.06 -12.63 18.46
N THR A 82 10.83 -13.60 17.57
CA THR A 82 10.76 -15.03 17.88
C THR A 82 12.12 -15.72 17.70
N GLN A 83 12.17 -17.03 17.97
CA GLN A 83 13.35 -17.86 17.74
C GLN A 83 13.31 -18.67 16.43
N THR A 84 12.32 -18.40 15.56
CA THR A 84 12.10 -19.15 14.32
C THR A 84 12.08 -18.18 13.13
N ASN A 85 12.55 -18.60 11.98
CA ASN A 85 12.46 -17.81 10.77
C ASN A 85 11.00 -17.67 10.32
N TYR A 86 10.65 -16.48 9.80
CA TYR A 86 9.37 -16.21 9.18
C TYR A 86 9.59 -15.62 7.79
N GLU A 87 8.87 -16.16 6.81
CA GLU A 87 8.80 -15.61 5.46
C GLU A 87 7.57 -14.70 5.36
N ILE A 88 7.78 -13.44 4.94
CA ILE A 88 6.74 -12.52 4.53
C ILE A 88 6.54 -12.74 3.03
N GLY A 89 5.48 -13.44 2.65
CA GLY A 89 5.16 -13.74 1.26
C GLY A 89 4.06 -12.87 0.68
N GLY A 90 3.33 -12.18 1.54
CA GLY A 90 2.37 -11.13 1.16
C GLY A 90 2.55 -9.91 2.04
N LEU A 91 2.70 -8.74 1.42
CA LEU A 91 2.75 -7.46 2.13
C LEU A 91 2.04 -6.42 1.31
N GLY A 92 0.89 -5.95 1.83
CA GLY A 92 0.04 -4.96 1.19
C GLY A 92 -0.19 -3.73 2.07
N ILE A 93 -0.14 -2.55 1.46
CA ILE A 93 -0.48 -1.28 2.12
C ILE A 93 -1.77 -0.76 1.48
N PRO A 94 -2.91 -0.76 2.21
CA PRO A 94 -4.16 -0.19 1.72
C PRO A 94 -4.00 1.26 1.27
N MET A 95 -4.40 1.55 0.03
CA MET A 95 -4.38 2.87 -0.58
C MET A 95 -5.81 3.41 -0.62
N ILE A 96 -6.21 4.06 0.45
CA ILE A 96 -7.59 4.50 0.66
C ILE A 96 -7.70 5.99 0.38
N PHE A 97 -8.42 6.32 -0.67
CA PHE A 97 -8.70 7.68 -1.09
C PHE A 97 -10.21 7.90 -1.21
N ASN A 98 -10.65 9.15 -1.32
CA ASN A 98 -12.07 9.49 -1.42
C ASN A 98 -12.59 9.25 -2.84
N ASN A 99 -12.78 7.99 -3.21
CA ASN A 99 -13.22 7.57 -4.55
C ASN A 99 -14.66 7.02 -4.61
N ASN A 100 -15.40 7.07 -3.51
CA ASN A 100 -16.77 6.59 -3.46
C ASN A 100 -17.75 7.66 -3.92
N LEU A 101 -18.48 7.39 -5.00
CA LEU A 101 -19.47 8.26 -5.61
C LEU A 101 -20.88 8.07 -5.04
N ASP A 102 -21.13 7.01 -4.27
CA ASP A 102 -22.44 6.70 -3.71
C ASP A 102 -23.01 7.88 -2.91
N TRP A 103 -24.28 8.18 -3.16
CA TRP A 103 -25.07 9.16 -2.43
C TRP A 103 -24.62 10.63 -2.58
N LYS A 104 -23.78 10.93 -3.54
CA LYS A 104 -23.37 12.29 -3.89
C LYS A 104 -24.07 12.76 -5.16
N ASN A 105 -24.43 14.02 -5.21
CA ASN A 105 -24.77 14.64 -6.48
C ASN A 105 -23.49 14.84 -7.33
N LEU A 106 -23.64 15.04 -8.62
CA LEU A 106 -22.52 15.16 -9.55
C LEU A 106 -21.55 16.29 -9.19
N ASP A 107 -22.08 17.45 -8.78
CA ASP A 107 -21.23 18.59 -8.44
C ASP A 107 -20.36 18.29 -7.23
N THR A 108 -20.95 17.73 -6.17
CA THR A 108 -20.22 17.34 -4.96
C THR A 108 -19.22 16.23 -5.26
N ALA A 109 -19.62 15.21 -6.02
CA ALA A 109 -18.71 14.12 -6.41
C ALA A 109 -17.53 14.66 -7.20
N HIS A 110 -17.80 15.55 -8.18
CA HIS A 110 -16.78 16.16 -9.03
C HIS A 110 -15.77 16.99 -8.23
N MET A 111 -16.21 17.70 -7.20
CA MET A 111 -15.35 18.53 -6.36
C MET A 111 -14.54 17.73 -5.33
N ASP A 112 -15.17 16.72 -4.70
CA ASP A 112 -14.63 16.07 -3.51
C ASP A 112 -13.92 14.75 -3.81
N ASN A 113 -14.33 14.07 -4.88
CA ASN A 113 -13.81 12.74 -5.16
C ASN A 113 -12.53 12.78 -6.00
N VAL A 114 -11.81 11.70 -5.87
CA VAL A 114 -10.60 11.43 -6.65
C VAL A 114 -10.76 10.13 -7.43
N PHE A 115 -10.00 9.99 -8.47
CA PHE A 115 -9.70 8.72 -9.11
C PHE A 115 -8.20 8.43 -8.98
N PHE A 116 -7.84 7.19 -9.15
CA PHE A 116 -6.47 6.75 -9.05
C PHE A 116 -6.09 5.86 -10.23
N ASP A 117 -4.86 6.03 -10.72
CA ASP A 117 -4.28 5.24 -11.79
C ASP A 117 -3.03 4.54 -11.26
N PRO A 118 -3.06 3.20 -11.12
CA PRO A 118 -1.89 2.43 -10.74
C PRO A 118 -1.02 2.13 -11.97
N TYR A 119 0.19 2.62 -11.96
CA TYR A 119 1.24 2.24 -12.90
C TYR A 119 2.08 1.16 -12.24
N ILE A 120 1.63 -0.10 -12.39
CA ILE A 120 2.21 -1.24 -11.69
C ILE A 120 3.56 -1.59 -12.28
N GLY A 121 4.58 -1.66 -11.43
CA GLY A 121 5.94 -2.02 -11.83
C GLY A 121 6.85 -2.02 -10.62
N LYS A 122 7.57 -3.12 -10.42
CA LYS A 122 8.41 -3.31 -9.23
C LYS A 122 9.39 -2.17 -9.01
N ASP A 123 10.06 -1.71 -10.06
CA ASP A 123 11.12 -0.71 -9.95
C ASP A 123 10.65 0.69 -10.35
N ALA A 124 9.76 0.79 -11.35
CA ALA A 124 9.30 2.06 -11.92
C ALA A 124 7.88 2.43 -11.52
N GLY A 125 7.15 1.54 -10.86
CA GLY A 125 5.74 1.73 -10.55
C GLY A 125 5.48 2.89 -9.60
N TYR A 126 4.29 3.47 -9.73
CA TYR A 126 3.76 4.50 -8.85
C TYR A 126 2.23 4.52 -8.92
N LEU A 127 1.59 5.15 -7.94
CA LEU A 127 0.16 5.40 -7.96
C LEU A 127 -0.08 6.89 -8.12
N GLN A 128 -0.91 7.25 -9.09
CA GLN A 128 -1.35 8.61 -9.35
C GLN A 128 -2.77 8.79 -8.81
N VAL A 129 -3.00 9.85 -8.05
CA VAL A 129 -4.30 10.18 -7.48
C VAL A 129 -4.67 11.60 -7.89
N ASN A 130 -5.75 11.73 -8.64
CA ASN A 130 -6.22 13.00 -9.18
C ASN A 130 -7.64 13.29 -8.71
N ARG A 131 -7.96 14.57 -8.53
CA ARG A 131 -9.35 14.99 -8.34
C ARG A 131 -10.15 14.80 -9.63
N LEU A 132 -11.43 14.43 -9.53
CA LEU A 132 -12.28 14.21 -10.69
C LEU A 132 -12.37 15.44 -11.60
N HIS A 133 -12.38 16.65 -11.03
CA HIS A 133 -12.41 17.89 -11.83
C HIS A 133 -11.07 18.25 -12.50
N GLY A 134 -10.00 17.48 -12.25
CA GLY A 134 -8.70 17.64 -12.90
C GLY A 134 -7.87 18.87 -12.50
N ASN A 135 -8.35 19.70 -11.59
CA ASN A 135 -7.66 20.91 -11.15
C ASN A 135 -6.92 20.71 -9.82
N GLY A 136 -5.86 21.46 -9.64
CA GLY A 136 -5.04 21.45 -8.43
C GLY A 136 -3.99 20.33 -8.42
N PRO A 137 -3.37 20.10 -7.28
CA PRO A 137 -2.27 19.15 -7.20
C PRO A 137 -2.74 17.71 -7.39
N SER A 138 -1.87 16.93 -8.05
CA SER A 138 -1.95 15.47 -8.11
C SER A 138 -1.10 14.88 -7.00
N LEU A 139 -1.62 13.86 -6.32
CA LEU A 139 -0.84 13.09 -5.36
C LEU A 139 -0.18 11.90 -6.07
N LEU A 140 1.11 11.75 -5.89
CA LEU A 140 1.86 10.60 -6.34
C LEU A 140 2.29 9.77 -5.12
N VAL A 141 2.00 8.47 -5.15
CA VAL A 141 2.56 7.52 -4.19
C VAL A 141 3.69 6.77 -4.87
N LEU A 142 4.88 6.89 -4.32
CA LEU A 142 6.13 6.36 -4.87
C LEU A 142 6.69 5.26 -3.96
N PRO A 143 7.38 4.26 -4.52
CA PRO A 143 8.16 3.32 -3.72
C PRO A 143 9.23 4.06 -2.91
N HIS A 144 9.39 3.64 -1.67
CA HIS A 144 10.46 4.09 -0.78
C HIS A 144 10.87 2.92 0.11
N GLU A 145 12.12 2.79 0.53
CA GLU A 145 12.61 1.71 1.42
C GLU A 145 12.00 0.31 1.14
N ASN A 146 12.51 -0.41 0.17
CA ASN A 146 12.10 -1.81 -0.14
C ASN A 146 10.63 -2.02 -0.54
N ALA A 147 9.89 -0.98 -0.88
CA ALA A 147 8.46 -1.08 -1.22
C ALA A 147 8.22 -1.05 -2.74
N GLY A 148 8.80 -1.98 -3.49
CA GLY A 148 8.49 -2.18 -4.91
C GLY A 148 6.98 -2.38 -5.13
N PHE A 149 6.48 -2.05 -6.32
CA PHE A 149 5.06 -2.13 -6.64
C PHE A 149 4.79 -3.35 -7.52
N GLU A 150 4.64 -4.53 -6.91
CA GLU A 150 4.46 -5.78 -7.64
C GLU A 150 3.06 -5.96 -8.21
N ALA A 151 2.03 -5.51 -7.48
CA ALA A 151 0.64 -5.61 -7.87
C ALA A 151 -0.22 -4.54 -7.18
N TYR A 152 -1.41 -4.27 -7.75
CA TYR A 152 -2.45 -3.45 -7.13
C TYR A 152 -3.68 -4.32 -6.95
N ASN A 153 -3.93 -4.76 -5.71
CA ASN A 153 -4.88 -5.80 -5.39
C ASN A 153 -6.18 -5.21 -4.82
N PRO A 154 -7.37 -5.59 -5.33
CA PRO A 154 -8.62 -5.17 -4.73
C PRO A 154 -8.80 -5.79 -3.35
N LEU A 155 -9.21 -4.96 -2.38
CA LEU A 155 -9.54 -5.37 -1.02
C LEU A 155 -11.04 -5.65 -0.93
N ASN A 156 -11.41 -6.91 -1.01
CA ASN A 156 -12.80 -7.33 -0.90
C ASN A 156 -13.19 -7.38 0.57
N SER A 157 -13.83 -6.33 1.05
CA SER A 157 -14.49 -6.32 2.36
C SER A 157 -15.94 -6.85 2.31
N ASP A 158 -16.45 -7.09 1.11
CA ASP A 158 -17.82 -7.57 0.84
C ASP A 158 -17.74 -8.85 -0.01
N PRO A 159 -18.46 -9.92 0.34
CA PRO A 159 -18.52 -11.13 -0.46
C PRO A 159 -19.15 -10.93 -1.86
N THR A 160 -19.79 -9.80 -2.11
CA THR A 160 -20.21 -9.40 -3.46
C THR A 160 -19.08 -8.61 -4.13
N PRO A 161 -18.36 -9.20 -5.09
CA PRO A 161 -17.32 -8.47 -5.81
C PRO A 161 -17.97 -7.31 -6.56
N ARG A 162 -17.70 -6.08 -6.11
CA ARG A 162 -18.05 -4.90 -6.88
C ARG A 162 -17.04 -4.81 -8.02
N SER A 163 -17.48 -5.10 -9.22
CA SER A 163 -16.67 -5.07 -10.44
C SER A 163 -16.31 -3.65 -10.92
N ILE A 164 -16.38 -2.67 -10.02
CA ILE A 164 -16.19 -1.26 -10.37
C ILE A 164 -14.71 -0.93 -10.20
N THR A 165 -14.02 -0.76 -11.30
CA THR A 165 -12.58 -0.59 -11.39
C THR A 165 -12.05 0.71 -10.77
N PHE A 166 -12.89 1.71 -10.55
CA PHE A 166 -12.50 3.01 -9.98
C PHE A 166 -13.10 3.28 -8.59
N GLU A 167 -14.12 2.52 -8.19
CA GLU A 167 -14.63 2.52 -6.81
C GLU A 167 -14.14 1.29 -6.07
N GLY A 168 -13.94 1.41 -4.77
CA GLY A 168 -13.52 0.32 -3.94
C GLY A 168 -12.17 0.57 -3.28
N PHE A 169 -11.75 -0.42 -2.54
CA PHE A 169 -10.52 -0.36 -1.77
C PHE A 169 -9.48 -1.26 -2.44
N HIS A 170 -8.28 -0.73 -2.58
CA HIS A 170 -7.14 -1.45 -3.15
C HIS A 170 -5.93 -1.32 -2.24
N GLU A 171 -4.99 -2.23 -2.41
CA GLU A 171 -3.72 -2.19 -1.71
C GLU A 171 -2.53 -2.20 -2.68
N TRP A 172 -1.50 -1.45 -2.33
CA TRP A 172 -0.18 -1.52 -2.90
C TRP A 172 0.52 -2.78 -2.39
N VAL A 173 0.73 -3.74 -3.26
CA VAL A 173 1.38 -5.02 -2.91
C VAL A 173 2.88 -4.91 -3.15
N ILE A 174 3.64 -5.12 -2.08
CA ILE A 174 5.11 -5.09 -2.07
C ILE A 174 5.69 -6.49 -2.30
N HIS A 175 5.12 -7.50 -1.62
CA HIS A 175 5.44 -8.90 -1.77
C HIS A 175 4.20 -9.67 -2.17
N SER A 176 4.27 -10.43 -3.26
CA SER A 176 3.13 -11.13 -3.83
C SER A 176 3.29 -12.65 -3.92
N LYS A 177 4.39 -13.23 -3.40
CA LYS A 177 4.64 -14.69 -3.48
C LYS A 177 3.51 -15.52 -2.86
N ALA A 178 2.99 -15.12 -1.71
CA ALA A 178 1.89 -15.83 -1.08
C ALA A 178 0.63 -15.83 -1.95
N TYR A 179 0.32 -14.72 -2.61
CA TYR A 179 -0.80 -14.64 -3.55
C TYR A 179 -0.58 -15.53 -4.78
N ALA A 180 0.63 -15.53 -5.35
CA ALA A 180 0.98 -16.36 -6.50
C ALA A 180 0.90 -17.85 -6.18
N GLU A 181 1.19 -18.25 -4.95
CA GLU A 181 1.09 -19.64 -4.49
C GLU A 181 -0.36 -20.04 -4.11
N THR A 182 -1.26 -19.10 -3.90
CA THR A 182 -2.62 -19.33 -3.41
C THR A 182 -3.69 -18.79 -4.37
N GLU A 183 -4.19 -17.56 -4.15
CA GLU A 183 -5.34 -17.00 -4.89
C GLU A 183 -5.06 -16.79 -6.37
N TRP A 184 -3.80 -16.48 -6.73
CA TRP A 184 -3.40 -16.23 -8.12
C TRP A 184 -2.66 -17.42 -8.75
N LYS A 185 -2.77 -18.59 -8.13
CA LYS A 185 -2.12 -19.79 -8.65
C LYS A 185 -2.60 -20.12 -10.08
N GLY A 186 -1.63 -20.24 -10.99
CA GLY A 186 -1.90 -20.51 -12.40
C GLY A 186 -2.19 -19.26 -13.25
N VAL A 187 -2.13 -18.06 -12.66
CA VAL A 187 -2.20 -16.79 -13.38
C VAL A 187 -0.79 -16.26 -13.60
N GLU A 188 -0.47 -15.84 -14.82
CA GLU A 188 0.81 -15.20 -15.13
C GLU A 188 0.88 -13.83 -14.44
N GLN A 189 1.96 -13.59 -13.70
CA GLN A 189 2.17 -12.35 -12.95
C GLN A 189 2.96 -11.35 -13.80
N TRP A 190 2.57 -10.10 -13.80
CA TRP A 190 3.29 -9.02 -14.51
C TRP A 190 4.68 -8.78 -13.93
N ASN A 191 4.83 -8.91 -12.63
CA ASN A 191 6.10 -8.82 -11.93
C ASN A 191 6.42 -10.17 -11.28
N THR A 192 7.70 -10.52 -11.23
CA THR A 192 8.13 -11.71 -10.49
C THR A 192 7.73 -11.58 -9.02
N PRO A 193 6.91 -12.50 -8.50
CA PRO A 193 6.50 -12.48 -7.11
C PRO A 193 7.68 -12.61 -6.16
N THR A 194 7.79 -11.71 -5.18
CA THR A 194 8.86 -11.76 -4.20
C THR A 194 8.35 -12.04 -2.78
N SER A 195 9.26 -12.37 -1.90
CA SER A 195 9.09 -12.52 -0.47
C SER A 195 10.35 -12.06 0.26
N THR A 196 10.26 -11.94 1.57
CA THR A 196 11.45 -11.74 2.42
C THR A 196 11.40 -12.63 3.64
N VAL A 197 12.55 -13.21 4.00
CA VAL A 197 12.69 -14.01 5.22
C VAL A 197 13.29 -13.12 6.30
N LEU A 198 12.68 -13.12 7.47
CA LEU A 198 13.21 -12.51 8.68
C LEU A 198 13.70 -13.59 9.64
N LYS A 199 14.98 -13.63 9.89
CA LYS A 199 15.60 -14.49 10.93
C LYS A 199 15.31 -13.93 12.32
N PRO A 200 15.49 -14.73 13.39
CA PRO A 200 15.40 -14.24 14.75
C PRO A 200 16.21 -12.96 14.97
N GLY A 201 15.57 -11.93 15.53
CA GLY A 201 16.16 -10.63 15.79
C GLY A 201 16.25 -9.67 14.58
N GLU A 202 16.05 -10.15 13.35
CA GLU A 202 16.08 -9.28 12.15
C GLU A 202 14.87 -8.38 12.07
N SER A 203 15.08 -7.19 11.50
CA SER A 203 14.01 -6.25 11.12
C SER A 203 14.19 -5.79 9.69
N LYS A 204 13.08 -5.47 9.04
CA LYS A 204 13.06 -4.87 7.71
C LYS A 204 12.01 -3.77 7.62
N SER A 205 12.37 -2.71 6.93
CA SER A 205 11.47 -1.56 6.71
C SER A 205 10.96 -1.55 5.28
N PHE A 206 9.69 -1.14 5.15
CA PHE A 206 9.00 -0.95 3.89
C PHE A 206 8.27 0.38 3.95
N ALA A 207 8.40 1.22 2.94
CA ALA A 207 7.79 2.53 2.97
C ALA A 207 7.28 2.97 1.59
N VAL A 208 6.24 3.78 1.60
CA VAL A 208 5.80 4.55 0.44
C VAL A 208 5.93 6.03 0.74
N ARG A 209 6.29 6.81 -0.28
CA ARG A 209 6.45 8.26 -0.21
C ARG A 209 5.32 8.93 -0.99
N MET A 210 4.70 9.91 -0.38
CA MET A 210 3.60 10.68 -0.96
C MET A 210 4.10 12.07 -1.30
N VAL A 211 4.09 12.41 -2.58
CA VAL A 211 4.56 13.69 -3.10
C VAL A 211 3.45 14.38 -3.89
N LEU A 212 3.52 15.70 -4.00
CA LEU A 212 2.53 16.48 -4.73
C LEU A 212 3.15 17.05 -6.01
N ALA A 213 2.59 16.69 -7.17
CA ALA A 213 2.80 17.44 -8.39
C ALA A 213 1.81 18.62 -8.42
N PRO A 214 2.24 19.83 -8.87
CA PRO A 214 1.37 21.02 -8.87
C PRO A 214 0.05 20.85 -9.64
N ASN A 215 0.08 20.05 -10.68
CA ASN A 215 -1.07 19.67 -11.50
C ASN A 215 -0.74 18.43 -12.33
N ILE A 216 -1.72 17.90 -13.07
CA ILE A 216 -1.57 16.68 -13.89
C ILE A 216 -0.44 16.81 -14.92
N LYS A 217 -0.22 17.98 -15.52
CA LYS A 217 0.82 18.19 -16.54
C LYS A 217 2.24 18.18 -15.98
N GLU A 218 2.38 18.36 -14.68
CA GLU A 218 3.66 18.38 -13.96
C GLU A 218 4.05 17.04 -13.34
N ILE A 219 3.25 15.99 -13.54
CA ILE A 219 3.51 14.66 -12.95
C ILE A 219 4.86 14.10 -13.40
N GLU A 220 5.16 14.12 -14.70
CA GLU A 220 6.43 13.62 -15.21
C GLU A 220 7.63 14.44 -14.68
N ASN A 221 7.48 15.76 -14.63
CA ASN A 221 8.50 16.62 -14.03
C ASN A 221 8.72 16.30 -12.55
N GLU A 222 7.66 15.97 -11.80
CA GLU A 222 7.80 15.54 -10.42
C GLU A 222 8.48 14.18 -10.31
N LEU A 223 8.13 13.21 -11.15
CA LEU A 223 8.82 11.90 -11.20
C LEU A 223 10.31 12.07 -11.48
N ILE A 224 10.69 12.96 -12.39
CA ILE A 224 12.11 13.30 -12.67
C ILE A 224 12.78 13.91 -11.42
N ARG A 225 12.12 14.87 -10.73
CA ARG A 225 12.65 15.45 -9.49
C ARG A 225 12.86 14.40 -8.39
N GLN A 226 12.00 13.39 -8.35
CA GLN A 226 12.09 12.25 -7.42
C GLN A 226 13.04 11.15 -7.93
N GLN A 227 13.77 11.38 -9.03
CA GLN A 227 14.69 10.43 -9.65
C GLN A 227 14.00 9.08 -9.98
N ARG A 228 12.73 9.16 -10.39
CA ARG A 228 11.97 7.98 -10.83
C ARG A 228 12.08 7.80 -12.34
N PRO A 229 12.04 6.57 -12.82
CA PRO A 229 11.87 6.31 -14.24
C PRO A 229 10.59 6.97 -14.75
N VAL A 230 10.64 7.59 -15.90
CA VAL A 230 9.46 8.14 -16.59
C VAL A 230 9.08 7.26 -17.77
N ALA A 231 7.78 7.19 -18.05
CA ALA A 231 7.32 6.51 -19.22
C ALA A 231 7.70 7.32 -20.46
N VAL A 232 8.23 6.66 -21.48
CA VAL A 232 8.43 7.26 -22.79
C VAL A 232 7.24 6.87 -23.65
N GLY A 233 6.39 7.86 -23.97
CA GLY A 233 5.33 7.70 -24.95
C GLY A 233 5.93 7.66 -26.35
N VAL A 234 5.75 6.57 -27.08
CA VAL A 234 6.03 6.51 -28.51
C VAL A 234 4.74 6.84 -29.23
N SER A 235 4.69 8.04 -29.84
CA SER A 235 3.57 8.43 -30.67
C SER A 235 3.71 7.81 -32.06
N GLY A 236 2.60 7.39 -32.61
CA GLY A 236 2.50 6.98 -34.00
C GLY A 236 3.00 5.56 -34.23
N TYR A 237 2.14 4.66 -33.94
CA TYR A 237 2.20 3.39 -34.62
C TYR A 237 0.83 3.03 -35.16
N ILE A 238 0.84 2.07 -35.94
CA ILE A 238 -0.23 1.62 -36.82
C ILE A 238 -1.10 0.59 -36.14
#